data_0c1ab14762f83e0f526906952ea72649
#
_entry.id   0c1ab14762f83e0f526906952ea72649
#
_cell.length_a   1.000
_cell.length_b   1.000
_cell.length_c   1.000
_cell.angle_alpha   90.00
_cell.angle_beta   90.00
_cell.angle_gamma   90.00
#
_symmetry.space_group_name_H-M   'P 1'
#
loop_
_entity.id
_entity.type
_entity.pdbx_description
1 polymer ?
#
loop_
_entity_poly.entity_id
_entity_poly.type
_entity_poly.pdbx_seq_one_letter_code
_entity_poly.pdbx_strand_id
1 'polypeptide(L)'
;SSGLNKGYTIGDGLDEMDRIASEVLDGSFRTALSGESKEFRESSSSLMFAMILALLMIYLVLAAQFESFKDPLVVMFTVPLAIAGALMFMSYSGITMNIFSQIGIIMLIGLVAKNGILIVEFANQRQESGLSLPEAIRSSATQRLRPILMTALTMIFGLLPLIVSNGVGANGNRSLGTGAVGGMLIGTLALLFIVPCLFITFQYLQEKLRAIQFERSLDWQVQEEVKEAAEERKEYLDSKK
;
A
#
# COMPACT_ATOMS: atom_id res chain seq x y z
N SER A 1 -13.79 35.56 9.34
CA SER A 1 -13.47 34.49 8.37
C SER A 1 -12.48 35.05 7.36
N SER A 2 -11.42 34.30 7.09
CA SER A 2 -10.42 34.61 6.06
C SER A 2 -10.36 33.47 5.05
N GLY A 3 -10.12 33.82 3.77
CA GLY A 3 -9.87 32.83 2.74
C GLY A 3 -8.38 32.51 2.64
N LEU A 4 -8.06 31.26 2.32
CA LEU A 4 -6.68 30.84 2.07
C LEU A 4 -6.20 31.30 0.69
N ASN A 5 -4.96 31.76 0.61
CA ASN A 5 -4.30 32.06 -0.67
C ASN A 5 -3.92 30.75 -1.39
N LYS A 6 -3.77 30.84 -2.72
CA LYS A 6 -3.33 29.66 -3.50
C LYS A 6 -1.96 29.17 -2.99
N GLY A 7 -1.88 27.88 -2.71
CA GLY A 7 -0.66 27.20 -2.27
C GLY A 7 -0.56 26.95 -0.77
N TYR A 8 -1.49 27.42 0.03
CA TYR A 8 -1.56 27.11 1.47
C TYR A 8 -2.66 26.10 1.77
N THR A 9 -2.40 25.23 2.74
CA THR A 9 -3.37 24.24 3.24
C THR A 9 -4.22 24.82 4.37
N ILE A 10 -5.36 24.19 4.66
CA ILE A 10 -6.19 24.55 5.83
C ILE A 10 -5.36 24.44 7.12
N GLY A 11 -4.46 23.45 7.21
CA GLY A 11 -3.56 23.29 8.34
C GLY A 11 -2.63 24.48 8.54
N ASP A 12 -1.95 24.95 7.47
CA ASP A 12 -1.06 26.11 7.52
C ASP A 12 -1.81 27.37 7.98
N GLY A 13 -3.04 27.53 7.47
CA GLY A 13 -3.90 28.66 7.88
C GLY A 13 -4.33 28.60 9.34
N LEU A 14 -4.62 27.43 9.86
CA LEU A 14 -4.98 27.23 11.27
C LEU A 14 -3.81 27.48 12.22
N ASP A 15 -2.63 26.96 11.87
CA ASP A 15 -1.41 27.14 12.68
C ASP A 15 -1.00 28.62 12.73
N GLU A 16 -1.12 29.35 11.61
CA GLU A 16 -0.86 30.79 11.60
C GLU A 16 -1.91 31.59 12.37
N MET A 17 -3.19 31.23 12.31
CA MET A 17 -4.24 31.85 13.12
C MET A 17 -4.04 31.60 14.62
N ASP A 18 -3.63 30.40 15.01
CA ASP A 18 -3.30 30.09 16.41
C ASP A 18 -2.08 30.90 16.89
N ARG A 19 -1.07 31.09 16.03
CA ARG A 19 0.10 31.94 16.33
C ARG A 19 -0.32 33.38 16.55
N ILE A 20 -1.08 33.95 15.63
CA ILE A 20 -1.60 35.31 15.76
C ILE A 20 -2.47 35.46 17.00
N ALA A 21 -3.34 34.48 17.26
CA ALA A 21 -4.19 34.52 18.47
C ALA A 21 -3.37 34.51 19.76
N SER A 22 -2.29 33.73 19.82
CA SER A 22 -1.39 33.68 20.98
C SER A 22 -0.58 34.97 21.19
N GLU A 23 -0.33 35.74 20.13
CA GLU A 23 0.40 37.01 20.19
C GLU A 23 -0.52 38.20 20.55
N VAL A 24 -1.79 38.17 20.13
CA VAL A 24 -2.70 39.32 20.21
C VAL A 24 -3.73 39.18 21.32
N LEU A 25 -4.13 37.94 21.66
CA LEU A 25 -5.19 37.70 22.63
C LEU A 25 -4.62 37.45 24.04
N ASP A 26 -5.17 38.13 25.04
CA ASP A 26 -4.91 37.84 26.44
C ASP A 26 -5.58 36.54 26.87
N GLY A 27 -5.10 35.92 27.95
CA GLY A 27 -5.63 34.66 28.48
C GLY A 27 -7.11 34.67 28.93
N SER A 28 -7.79 35.82 28.83
CA SER A 28 -9.23 35.97 29.05
C SER A 28 -10.07 35.57 27.84
N PHE A 29 -9.48 35.48 26.66
CA PHE A 29 -10.16 35.08 25.40
C PHE A 29 -9.95 33.61 25.11
N ARG A 30 -10.98 32.95 24.56
CA ARG A 30 -10.89 31.60 24.06
C ARG A 30 -11.18 31.61 22.54
N THR A 31 -10.32 31.00 21.78
CA THR A 31 -10.54 30.76 20.36
C THR A 31 -11.36 29.50 20.19
N ALA A 32 -12.32 29.51 19.26
CA ALA A 32 -13.09 28.33 18.88
C ALA A 32 -13.12 28.22 17.36
N LEU A 33 -12.85 27.02 16.85
CA LEU A 33 -12.96 26.70 15.44
C LEU A 33 -14.41 26.37 15.11
N SER A 34 -14.86 26.73 13.91
CA SER A 34 -16.18 26.39 13.38
C SER A 34 -16.11 25.94 11.93
N GLY A 35 -17.12 25.19 11.48
CA GLY A 35 -17.20 24.68 10.11
C GLY A 35 -16.06 23.76 9.72
N GLU A 36 -15.60 23.88 8.48
CA GLU A 36 -14.61 23.00 7.86
C GLU A 36 -13.27 22.96 8.62
N SER A 37 -12.87 24.07 9.24
CA SER A 37 -11.65 24.16 10.06
C SER A 37 -11.73 23.34 11.34
N LYS A 38 -12.90 23.29 11.98
CA LYS A 38 -13.13 22.46 13.16
C LYS A 38 -13.09 20.97 12.78
N GLU A 39 -13.80 20.61 11.72
CA GLU A 39 -13.81 19.23 11.21
C GLU A 39 -12.40 18.76 10.83
N PHE A 40 -11.61 19.61 10.17
CA PHE A 40 -10.22 19.29 9.81
C PHE A 40 -9.37 18.98 11.04
N ARG A 41 -9.46 19.81 12.09
CA ARG A 41 -8.63 19.63 13.30
C ARG A 41 -9.06 18.43 14.14
N GLU A 42 -10.36 18.19 14.26
CA GLU A 42 -10.89 17.05 15.01
C GLU A 42 -10.69 15.72 14.26
N SER A 43 -10.75 15.74 12.93
CA SER A 43 -10.67 14.53 12.12
C SER A 43 -9.26 14.16 11.70
N SER A 44 -8.31 15.10 11.65
CA SER A 44 -6.97 14.84 11.10
C SER A 44 -6.20 13.74 11.82
N SER A 45 -6.24 13.70 13.16
CA SER A 45 -5.61 12.64 13.96
C SER A 45 -6.34 11.31 13.83
N SER A 46 -7.66 11.34 13.78
CA SER A 46 -8.50 10.14 13.61
C SER A 46 -8.34 9.53 12.21
N LEU A 47 -8.19 10.35 11.18
CA LEU A 47 -7.98 9.89 9.81
C LEU A 47 -6.59 9.30 9.61
N MET A 48 -5.55 9.85 10.25
CA MET A 48 -4.21 9.23 10.24
C MET A 48 -4.24 7.85 10.89
N PHE A 49 -4.90 7.73 12.04
CA PHE A 49 -5.10 6.43 12.69
C PHE A 49 -5.89 5.46 11.80
N ALA A 50 -6.99 5.94 11.19
CA ALA A 50 -7.78 5.14 10.26
C ALA A 50 -6.97 4.68 9.04
N MET A 51 -6.07 5.52 8.50
CA MET A 51 -5.20 5.16 7.38
C MET A 51 -4.20 4.07 7.76
N ILE A 52 -3.57 4.18 8.93
CA ILE A 52 -2.65 3.15 9.44
C ILE A 52 -3.40 1.84 9.68
N LEU A 53 -4.57 1.92 10.31
CA LEU A 53 -5.42 0.76 10.56
C LEU A 53 -5.88 0.11 9.24
N ALA A 54 -6.27 0.90 8.25
CA ALA A 54 -6.66 0.40 6.92
C ALA A 54 -5.50 -0.34 6.24
N LEU A 55 -4.28 0.21 6.26
CA LEU A 55 -3.09 -0.44 5.74
C LEU A 55 -2.80 -1.76 6.44
N LEU A 56 -2.88 -1.77 7.77
CA LEU A 56 -2.69 -2.97 8.59
C LEU A 56 -3.73 -4.04 8.25
N MET A 57 -5.01 -3.66 8.20
CA MET A 57 -6.10 -4.58 7.88
C MET A 57 -5.97 -5.15 6.47
N ILE A 58 -5.63 -4.31 5.49
CA ILE A 58 -5.38 -4.78 4.12
C ILE A 58 -4.22 -5.76 4.10
N TYR A 59 -3.11 -5.46 4.78
CA TYR A 59 -1.97 -6.37 4.87
C TYR A 59 -2.36 -7.72 5.48
N LEU A 60 -3.11 -7.72 6.60
CA LEU A 60 -3.56 -8.96 7.25
C LEU A 60 -4.51 -9.78 6.37
N VAL A 61 -5.45 -9.11 5.70
CA VAL A 61 -6.36 -9.78 4.75
C VAL A 61 -5.58 -10.39 3.59
N LEU A 62 -4.60 -9.65 3.04
CA LEU A 62 -3.73 -10.15 1.98
C LEU A 62 -2.87 -11.33 2.45
N ALA A 63 -2.33 -11.26 3.68
CA ALA A 63 -1.54 -12.34 4.26
C ALA A 63 -2.36 -13.62 4.45
N ALA A 64 -3.62 -13.48 4.87
CA ALA A 64 -4.56 -14.60 4.96
C ALA A 64 -4.95 -15.15 3.58
N GLN A 65 -5.13 -14.28 2.58
CA GLN A 65 -5.50 -14.66 1.22
C GLN A 65 -4.39 -15.44 0.50
N PHE A 66 -3.14 -15.01 0.65
CA PHE A 66 -2.00 -15.62 -0.03
C PHE A 66 -1.33 -16.73 0.79
N GLU A 67 -1.78 -16.98 2.01
CA GLU A 67 -1.10 -17.89 2.96
C GLU A 67 0.41 -17.60 3.08
N SER A 68 0.79 -16.33 2.88
CA SER A 68 2.17 -15.85 2.82
C SER A 68 2.26 -14.45 3.43
N PHE A 69 3.33 -14.19 4.19
CA PHE A 69 3.62 -12.84 4.71
C PHE A 69 4.42 -11.97 3.73
N LYS A 70 4.92 -12.54 2.64
CA LYS A 70 5.79 -11.84 1.69
C LYS A 70 5.04 -11.30 0.48
N ASP A 71 4.12 -12.08 -0.06
CA ASP A 71 3.33 -11.71 -1.23
C ASP A 71 2.49 -10.43 -1.02
N PRO A 72 1.90 -10.21 0.18
CA PRO A 72 1.25 -8.95 0.52
C PRO A 72 2.16 -7.74 0.38
N LEU A 73 3.45 -7.85 0.72
CA LEU A 73 4.39 -6.75 0.61
C LEU A 73 4.55 -6.28 -0.84
N VAL A 74 4.59 -7.22 -1.79
CA VAL A 74 4.67 -6.88 -3.23
C VAL A 74 3.51 -6.00 -3.65
N VAL A 75 2.28 -6.36 -3.24
CA VAL A 75 1.08 -5.57 -3.53
C VAL A 75 1.12 -4.23 -2.79
N MET A 76 1.51 -4.21 -1.52
CA MET A 76 1.57 -3.00 -0.70
C MET A 76 2.57 -1.96 -1.25
N PHE A 77 3.62 -2.38 -1.95
CA PHE A 77 4.55 -1.44 -2.61
C PHE A 77 3.90 -0.57 -3.70
N THR A 78 2.75 -0.98 -4.22
CA THR A 78 2.01 -0.15 -5.19
C THR A 78 1.24 0.99 -4.52
N VAL A 79 0.94 0.88 -3.24
CA VAL A 79 0.16 1.86 -2.47
C VAL A 79 0.86 3.23 -2.42
N PRO A 80 2.15 3.35 -2.06
CA PRO A 80 2.85 4.64 -2.08
C PRO A 80 2.82 5.33 -3.44
N LEU A 81 2.92 4.57 -4.53
CA LEU A 81 2.85 5.13 -5.87
C LEU A 81 1.44 5.63 -6.22
N ALA A 82 0.41 4.88 -5.80
CA ALA A 82 -0.96 5.31 -5.98
C ALA A 82 -1.26 6.59 -5.18
N ILE A 83 -0.75 6.70 -3.95
CA ILE A 83 -0.85 7.92 -3.13
C ILE A 83 -0.11 9.08 -3.81
N ALA A 84 1.12 8.86 -4.29
CA ALA A 84 1.87 9.86 -5.03
C ALA A 84 1.10 10.33 -6.27
N GLY A 85 0.46 9.41 -7.00
CA GLY A 85 -0.41 9.71 -8.13
C GLY A 85 -1.62 10.56 -7.74
N ALA A 86 -2.28 10.24 -6.64
CA ALA A 86 -3.38 11.03 -6.12
C ALA A 86 -2.95 12.46 -5.78
N LEU A 87 -1.84 12.61 -5.04
CA LEU A 87 -1.30 13.91 -4.65
C LEU A 87 -0.88 14.75 -5.86
N MET A 88 -0.21 14.13 -6.84
CA MET A 88 0.21 14.80 -8.07
C MET A 88 -0.99 15.31 -8.87
N PHE A 89 -2.04 14.50 -9.01
CA PHE A 89 -3.24 14.87 -9.75
C PHE A 89 -4.05 15.96 -9.03
N MET A 90 -4.13 15.90 -7.69
CA MET A 90 -4.73 16.95 -6.85
C MET A 90 -3.96 18.27 -6.99
N SER A 91 -2.63 18.23 -6.92
CA SER A 91 -1.77 19.41 -7.09
C SER A 91 -1.97 20.05 -8.47
N TYR A 92 -2.01 19.24 -9.53
CA TYR A 92 -2.27 19.74 -10.89
C TYR A 92 -3.66 20.37 -11.04
N SER A 93 -4.67 19.81 -10.35
CA SER A 93 -6.04 20.33 -10.35
C SER A 93 -6.23 21.53 -9.42
N GLY A 94 -5.21 21.96 -8.68
CA GLY A 94 -5.29 23.07 -7.74
C GLY A 94 -6.17 22.79 -6.51
N ILE A 95 -6.38 21.50 -6.18
CA ILE A 95 -7.16 21.06 -5.03
C ILE A 95 -6.21 20.84 -3.85
N THR A 96 -6.49 21.49 -2.74
CA THR A 96 -5.73 21.33 -1.49
C THR A 96 -6.16 20.07 -0.74
N MET A 97 -5.24 19.53 0.09
CA MET A 97 -5.55 18.39 0.94
C MET A 97 -6.59 18.79 1.99
N ASN A 98 -7.67 18.04 2.04
CA ASN A 98 -8.77 18.19 3.00
C ASN A 98 -9.25 16.82 3.48
N ILE A 99 -10.23 16.78 4.37
CA ILE A 99 -10.81 15.54 4.92
C ILE A 99 -11.30 14.61 3.81
N PHE A 100 -11.98 15.14 2.81
CA PHE A 100 -12.54 14.36 1.70
C PHE A 100 -11.44 13.75 0.82
N SER A 101 -10.34 14.46 0.58
CA SER A 101 -9.20 13.91 -0.15
C SER A 101 -8.50 12.80 0.64
N GLN A 102 -8.41 12.92 1.97
CA GLN A 102 -7.86 11.86 2.84
C GLN A 102 -8.75 10.60 2.80
N ILE A 103 -10.06 10.76 2.88
CA ILE A 103 -11.03 9.66 2.69
C ILE A 103 -10.86 9.03 1.30
N GLY A 104 -10.71 9.85 0.26
CA GLY A 104 -10.44 9.39 -1.10
C GLY A 104 -9.17 8.55 -1.22
N ILE A 105 -8.09 8.95 -0.53
CA ILE A 105 -6.84 8.19 -0.46
C ILE A 105 -7.02 6.86 0.27
N ILE A 106 -7.73 6.83 1.40
CA ILE A 106 -8.03 5.58 2.12
C ILE A 106 -8.82 4.62 1.23
N MET A 107 -9.85 5.12 0.53
CA MET A 107 -10.63 4.34 -0.43
C MET A 107 -9.76 3.82 -1.58
N LEU A 108 -8.86 4.65 -2.11
CA LEU A 108 -7.93 4.32 -3.18
C LEU A 108 -7.02 3.14 -2.82
N ILE A 109 -6.51 3.08 -1.59
CA ILE A 109 -5.67 1.99 -1.12
C ILE A 109 -6.38 0.64 -1.28
N GLY A 110 -7.65 0.55 -0.89
CA GLY A 110 -8.45 -0.66 -1.06
C GLY A 110 -8.70 -1.02 -2.53
N LEU A 111 -8.95 -0.02 -3.38
CA LEU A 111 -9.21 -0.23 -4.80
C LEU A 111 -7.95 -0.73 -5.56
N VAL A 112 -6.79 -0.17 -5.24
CA VAL A 112 -5.51 -0.56 -5.86
C VAL A 112 -5.06 -1.94 -5.37
N ALA A 113 -5.19 -2.20 -4.06
CA ALA A 113 -4.85 -3.50 -3.47
C ALA A 113 -5.64 -4.64 -4.13
N LYS A 114 -6.95 -4.47 -4.35
CA LYS A 114 -7.80 -5.45 -5.04
C LYS A 114 -7.25 -5.85 -6.42
N ASN A 115 -6.78 -4.89 -7.20
CA ASN A 115 -6.22 -5.17 -8.52
C ASN A 115 -4.87 -5.90 -8.43
N GLY A 116 -4.05 -5.60 -7.41
CA GLY A 116 -2.79 -6.29 -7.13
C GLY A 116 -2.97 -7.75 -6.76
N ILE A 117 -3.99 -8.06 -5.98
CA ILE A 117 -4.36 -9.43 -5.61
C ILE A 117 -4.51 -10.30 -6.87
N LEU A 118 -5.24 -9.81 -7.87
CA LEU A 118 -5.55 -10.57 -9.07
C LEU A 118 -4.32 -11.00 -9.86
N ILE A 119 -3.23 -10.21 -9.86
CA ILE A 119 -1.99 -10.56 -10.56
C ILE A 119 -1.20 -11.59 -9.76
N VAL A 120 -1.01 -11.34 -8.47
CA VAL A 120 -0.18 -12.18 -7.60
C VAL A 120 -0.83 -13.55 -7.40
N GLU A 121 -2.12 -13.59 -7.11
CA GLU A 121 -2.89 -14.84 -6.96
C GLU A 121 -2.81 -15.72 -8.21
N PHE A 122 -3.00 -15.11 -9.38
CA PHE A 122 -2.91 -15.87 -10.62
C PHE A 122 -1.49 -16.32 -10.95
N ALA A 123 -0.47 -15.55 -10.55
CA ALA A 123 0.93 -15.96 -10.68
C ALA A 123 1.24 -17.17 -9.80
N ASN A 124 0.77 -17.16 -8.54
CA ASN A 124 0.92 -18.29 -7.62
C ASN A 124 0.24 -19.55 -8.17
N GLN A 125 -1.01 -19.46 -8.63
CA GLN A 125 -1.73 -20.58 -9.24
C GLN A 125 -1.00 -21.16 -10.46
N ARG A 126 -0.33 -20.32 -11.27
CA ARG A 126 0.45 -20.76 -12.42
C ARG A 126 1.75 -21.45 -12.01
N GLN A 127 2.38 -21.01 -10.93
CA GLN A 127 3.54 -21.71 -10.35
C GLN A 127 3.14 -23.09 -9.81
N GLU A 128 2.03 -23.19 -9.08
CA GLU A 128 1.50 -24.47 -8.58
C GLU A 128 1.17 -25.45 -9.72
N SER A 129 0.78 -24.93 -10.89
CA SER A 129 0.56 -25.76 -12.09
C SER A 129 1.85 -26.18 -12.82
N GLY A 130 3.02 -25.87 -12.26
CA GLY A 130 4.32 -26.33 -12.74
C GLY A 130 5.02 -25.41 -13.75
N LEU A 131 4.53 -24.18 -13.97
CA LEU A 131 5.24 -23.20 -14.80
C LEU A 131 6.44 -22.61 -14.04
N SER A 132 7.51 -22.30 -14.78
CA SER A 132 8.64 -21.57 -14.24
C SER A 132 8.21 -20.16 -13.78
N LEU A 133 8.90 -19.60 -12.78
CA LEU A 133 8.59 -18.29 -12.21
C LEU A 133 8.41 -17.18 -13.28
N PRO A 134 9.34 -16.99 -14.26
CA PRO A 134 9.18 -15.95 -15.27
C PRO A 134 7.97 -16.19 -16.20
N GLU A 135 7.69 -17.46 -16.52
CA GLU A 135 6.56 -17.85 -17.37
C GLU A 135 5.22 -17.66 -16.65
N ALA A 136 5.15 -18.02 -15.36
CA ALA A 136 3.97 -17.84 -14.52
C ALA A 136 3.57 -16.37 -14.45
N ILE A 137 4.54 -15.48 -14.21
CA ILE A 137 4.29 -14.02 -14.11
C ILE A 137 3.92 -13.43 -15.47
N ARG A 138 4.64 -13.80 -16.53
CA ARG A 138 4.32 -13.34 -17.89
C ARG A 138 2.92 -13.75 -18.30
N SER A 139 2.56 -15.00 -18.02
CA SER A 139 1.21 -15.53 -18.28
C SER A 139 0.16 -14.77 -17.46
N SER A 140 0.42 -14.56 -16.16
CA SER A 140 -0.46 -13.80 -15.27
C SER A 140 -0.67 -12.37 -15.74
N ALA A 141 0.39 -11.63 -15.99
CA ALA A 141 0.32 -10.25 -16.43
C ALA A 141 -0.44 -10.12 -17.75
N THR A 142 -0.19 -11.01 -18.71
CA THR A 142 -0.86 -10.96 -20.02
C THR A 142 -2.35 -11.29 -19.93
N GLN A 143 -2.73 -12.32 -19.18
CA GLN A 143 -4.12 -12.76 -19.08
C GLN A 143 -4.96 -11.83 -18.20
N ARG A 144 -4.37 -11.22 -17.17
CA ARG A 144 -5.05 -10.31 -16.24
C ARG A 144 -5.05 -8.84 -16.69
N LEU A 145 -4.27 -8.48 -17.70
CA LEU A 145 -4.21 -7.12 -18.24
C LEU A 145 -5.60 -6.57 -18.59
N ARG A 146 -6.36 -7.32 -19.39
CA ARG A 146 -7.70 -6.87 -19.84
C ARG A 146 -8.67 -6.71 -18.67
N PRO A 147 -8.88 -7.69 -17.79
CA PRO A 147 -9.77 -7.53 -16.63
C PRO A 147 -9.39 -6.35 -15.73
N ILE A 148 -8.10 -6.15 -15.47
CA ILE A 148 -7.62 -5.04 -14.61
C ILE A 148 -7.89 -3.69 -15.27
N LEU A 149 -7.59 -3.55 -16.56
CA LEU A 149 -7.88 -2.31 -17.29
C LEU A 149 -9.38 -2.03 -17.35
N MET A 150 -10.21 -3.05 -17.61
CA MET A 150 -11.67 -2.90 -17.63
C MET A 150 -12.20 -2.43 -16.27
N THR A 151 -11.77 -3.06 -15.18
CA THR A 151 -12.22 -2.65 -13.84
C THR A 151 -11.71 -1.26 -13.46
N ALA A 152 -10.45 -0.93 -13.76
CA ALA A 152 -9.89 0.39 -13.49
C ALA A 152 -10.62 1.48 -14.28
N LEU A 153 -10.85 1.28 -15.58
CA LEU A 153 -11.60 2.23 -16.40
C LEU A 153 -13.04 2.41 -15.92
N THR A 154 -13.74 1.31 -15.60
CA THR A 154 -15.11 1.39 -15.07
C THR A 154 -15.17 2.20 -13.78
N MET A 155 -14.22 2.01 -12.87
CA MET A 155 -14.16 2.79 -11.63
C MET A 155 -13.81 4.26 -11.88
N ILE A 156 -12.85 4.55 -12.78
CA ILE A 156 -12.50 5.91 -13.17
C ILE A 156 -13.72 6.62 -13.76
N PHE A 157 -14.41 6.01 -14.71
CA PHE A 157 -15.62 6.58 -15.29
C PHE A 157 -16.76 6.75 -14.27
N GLY A 158 -16.88 5.81 -13.32
CA GLY A 158 -17.83 5.89 -12.22
C GLY A 158 -17.55 7.05 -11.24
N LEU A 159 -16.29 7.45 -11.10
CA LEU A 159 -15.87 8.57 -10.24
C LEU A 159 -15.83 9.93 -10.95
N LEU A 160 -15.89 9.97 -12.29
CA LEU A 160 -15.91 11.23 -13.06
C LEU A 160 -17.02 12.19 -12.64
N PRO A 161 -18.27 11.76 -12.37
CA PRO A 161 -19.32 12.67 -11.92
C PRO A 161 -18.96 13.43 -10.64
N LEU A 162 -18.15 12.84 -9.73
CA LEU A 162 -17.71 13.53 -8.53
C LEU A 162 -16.76 14.69 -8.85
N ILE A 163 -15.88 14.53 -9.85
CA ILE A 163 -14.92 15.58 -10.25
C ILE A 163 -15.64 16.80 -10.84
N VAL A 164 -16.69 16.57 -11.60
CA VAL A 164 -17.45 17.64 -12.26
C VAL A 164 -18.67 18.10 -11.45
N SER A 165 -18.84 17.65 -10.20
CA SER A 165 -19.96 18.00 -9.34
C SER A 165 -20.03 19.53 -9.10
N ASN A 166 -21.24 20.08 -9.04
CA ASN A 166 -21.53 21.48 -8.77
C ASN A 166 -22.59 21.60 -7.66
N GLY A 167 -22.58 22.70 -6.93
CA GLY A 167 -23.54 22.97 -5.86
C GLY A 167 -22.95 22.79 -4.46
N VAL A 168 -23.84 22.63 -3.49
CA VAL A 168 -23.45 22.47 -2.06
C VAL A 168 -22.68 21.15 -1.89
N GLY A 169 -21.52 21.20 -1.25
CA GLY A 169 -20.66 20.03 -1.06
C GLY A 169 -19.78 19.65 -2.27
N ALA A 170 -19.86 20.39 -3.38
CA ALA A 170 -19.08 20.13 -4.59
C ALA A 170 -17.55 20.07 -4.34
N ASN A 171 -17.04 20.90 -3.45
CA ASN A 171 -15.61 20.93 -3.14
C ASN A 171 -15.15 19.60 -2.51
N GLY A 172 -15.92 19.03 -1.58
CA GLY A 172 -15.65 17.73 -0.99
C GLY A 172 -15.67 16.60 -2.03
N ASN A 173 -16.74 16.55 -2.83
CA ASN A 173 -16.86 15.56 -3.91
C ASN A 173 -15.72 15.64 -4.92
N ARG A 174 -15.36 16.86 -5.35
CA ARG A 174 -14.24 17.08 -6.28
C ARG A 174 -12.92 16.63 -5.68
N SER A 175 -12.65 16.96 -4.41
CA SER A 175 -11.42 16.54 -3.72
C SER A 175 -11.32 15.03 -3.64
N LEU A 176 -12.40 14.35 -3.23
CA LEU A 176 -12.48 12.89 -3.16
C LEU A 176 -12.29 12.25 -4.54
N GLY A 177 -13.05 12.71 -5.53
CA GLY A 177 -13.02 12.16 -6.89
C GLY A 177 -11.67 12.36 -7.57
N THR A 178 -11.09 13.56 -7.45
CA THR A 178 -9.79 13.88 -8.08
C THR A 178 -8.66 13.06 -7.50
N GLY A 179 -8.60 12.92 -6.16
CA GLY A 179 -7.61 12.08 -5.49
C GLY A 179 -7.74 10.61 -5.89
N ALA A 180 -8.96 10.08 -5.86
CA ALA A 180 -9.22 8.69 -6.21
C ALA A 180 -8.92 8.38 -7.69
N VAL A 181 -9.36 9.22 -8.63
CA VAL A 181 -9.12 9.03 -10.07
C VAL A 181 -7.65 9.16 -10.41
N GLY A 182 -6.97 10.21 -9.90
CA GLY A 182 -5.54 10.42 -10.13
C GLY A 182 -4.69 9.27 -9.61
N GLY A 183 -4.97 8.83 -8.37
CA GLY A 183 -4.30 7.71 -7.76
C GLY A 183 -4.58 6.38 -8.46
N MET A 184 -5.81 6.19 -8.96
CA MET A 184 -6.17 5.00 -9.73
C MET A 184 -5.48 4.92 -11.08
N LEU A 185 -5.38 6.04 -11.80
CA LEU A 185 -4.65 6.09 -13.08
C LEU A 185 -3.19 5.69 -12.90
N ILE A 186 -2.48 6.35 -12.00
CA ILE A 186 -1.05 6.09 -11.76
C ILE A 186 -0.85 4.76 -11.05
N GLY A 187 -1.69 4.44 -10.07
CA GLY A 187 -1.65 3.18 -9.34
C GLY A 187 -1.87 1.97 -10.23
N THR A 188 -2.80 2.03 -11.18
CA THR A 188 -3.03 0.92 -12.13
C THR A 188 -1.84 0.74 -13.08
N LEU A 189 -1.25 1.84 -13.58
CA LEU A 189 -0.04 1.76 -14.40
C LEU A 189 1.14 1.19 -13.59
N ALA A 190 1.35 1.71 -12.39
CA ALA A 190 2.38 1.21 -11.48
C ALA A 190 2.20 -0.30 -11.19
N LEU A 191 0.99 -0.72 -10.92
CA LEU A 191 0.65 -2.11 -10.65
C LEU A 191 1.00 -3.04 -11.81
N LEU A 192 0.70 -2.64 -13.05
CA LEU A 192 0.98 -3.46 -14.23
C LEU A 192 2.46 -3.65 -14.50
N PHE A 193 3.32 -2.68 -14.15
CA PHE A 193 4.76 -2.76 -14.40
C PHE A 193 5.54 -3.17 -13.15
N ILE A 194 5.20 -2.63 -11.99
CA ILE A 194 5.99 -2.78 -10.77
C ILE A 194 5.71 -4.11 -10.08
N VAL A 195 4.45 -4.54 -10.01
CA VAL A 195 4.11 -5.81 -9.35
C VAL A 195 4.81 -7.00 -9.99
N PRO A 196 4.80 -7.20 -11.32
CA PRO A 196 5.56 -8.29 -11.94
C PRO A 196 7.05 -8.24 -11.64
N CYS A 197 7.67 -7.05 -11.68
CA CYS A 197 9.09 -6.88 -11.39
C CYS A 197 9.43 -7.20 -9.93
N LEU A 198 8.65 -6.66 -8.99
CA LEU A 198 8.84 -6.92 -7.57
C LEU A 198 8.60 -8.37 -7.22
N PHE A 199 7.56 -8.99 -7.78
CA PHE A 199 7.26 -10.39 -7.53
C PHE A 199 8.42 -11.30 -7.96
N ILE A 200 9.00 -11.09 -9.15
CA ILE A 200 10.20 -11.82 -9.61
C ILE A 200 11.35 -11.61 -8.63
N THR A 201 11.60 -10.37 -8.22
CA THR A 201 12.71 -10.03 -7.35
C THR A 201 12.58 -10.68 -5.98
N PHE A 202 11.39 -10.60 -5.36
CA PHE A 202 11.13 -11.18 -4.04
C PHE A 202 11.17 -12.71 -4.08
N GLN A 203 10.61 -13.32 -5.11
CA GLN A 203 10.58 -14.77 -5.25
C GLN A 203 11.99 -15.33 -5.54
N TYR A 204 12.76 -14.68 -6.42
CA TYR A 204 14.16 -15.05 -6.66
C TYR A 204 15.01 -14.93 -5.40
N LEU A 205 14.81 -13.86 -4.62
CA LEU A 205 15.49 -13.70 -3.34
C LEU A 205 15.10 -14.81 -2.34
N GLN A 206 13.85 -15.21 -2.35
CA GLN A 206 13.35 -16.31 -1.51
C GLN A 206 13.96 -17.67 -1.89
N GLU A 207 14.00 -18.00 -3.17
CA GLU A 207 14.61 -19.24 -3.66
C GLU A 207 16.10 -19.30 -3.28
N LYS A 208 16.81 -18.19 -3.45
CA LYS A 208 18.22 -18.10 -3.06
C LYS A 208 18.43 -18.27 -1.55
N LEU A 209 17.58 -17.64 -0.73
CA LEU A 209 17.64 -17.79 0.74
C LEU A 209 17.25 -19.21 1.19
N ARG A 210 16.28 -19.84 0.51
CA ARG A 210 15.85 -21.19 0.80
C ARG A 210 16.93 -22.22 0.43
N ALA A 211 17.61 -22.04 -0.69
CA ALA A 211 18.75 -22.86 -1.09
C ALA A 211 19.89 -22.78 -0.07
N ILE A 212 20.23 -21.58 0.41
CA ILE A 212 21.25 -21.38 1.46
C ILE A 212 20.86 -22.06 2.78
N GLN A 213 19.59 -22.02 3.16
CA GLN A 213 19.09 -22.70 4.36
C GLN A 213 19.13 -24.23 4.21
N PHE A 214 18.82 -24.74 3.04
CA PHE A 214 18.86 -26.17 2.75
C PHE A 214 20.28 -26.72 2.74
N GLU A 215 21.23 -26.03 2.11
CA GLU A 215 22.66 -26.38 2.17
C GLU A 215 23.16 -26.39 3.63
N ARG A 216 22.82 -25.38 4.41
CA ARG A 216 23.24 -25.31 5.82
C ARG A 216 22.64 -26.46 6.66
N SER A 217 21.41 -26.87 6.39
CA SER A 217 20.77 -28.00 7.08
C SER A 217 21.37 -29.35 6.69
N LEU A 218 21.75 -29.50 5.42
CA LEU A 218 22.46 -30.68 4.93
C LEU A 218 23.85 -30.82 5.56
N ASP A 219 24.62 -29.73 5.57
CA ASP A 219 25.95 -29.71 6.20
C ASP A 219 25.87 -30.08 7.68
N TRP A 220 24.85 -29.61 8.39
CA TRP A 220 24.67 -29.95 9.79
C TRP A 220 24.29 -31.44 10.00
N GLN A 221 23.41 -31.99 9.18
CA GLN A 221 23.05 -33.42 9.23
C GLN A 221 24.25 -34.33 8.94
N VAL A 222 25.02 -33.98 7.90
CA VAL A 222 26.24 -34.73 7.56
C VAL A 222 27.30 -34.67 8.68
N GLN A 223 27.44 -33.52 9.34
CA GLN A 223 28.36 -33.41 10.48
C GLN A 223 27.88 -34.23 11.70
N GLU A 224 26.60 -34.37 11.92
CA GLU A 224 26.04 -35.16 13.00
C GLU A 224 26.20 -36.66 12.73
N GLU A 225 25.92 -37.14 11.52
CA GLU A 225 26.18 -38.52 11.10
C GLU A 225 27.65 -38.91 11.19
N VAL A 226 28.57 -37.99 10.79
CA VAL A 226 30.02 -38.24 10.92
C VAL A 226 30.49 -38.32 12.38
N LYS A 227 29.88 -37.54 13.27
CA LYS A 227 30.16 -37.63 14.71
C LYS A 227 29.66 -38.92 15.32
N GLU A 228 28.43 -39.33 15.03
CA GLU A 228 27.86 -40.59 15.51
C GLU A 228 28.67 -41.77 15.04
N ALA A 229 29.03 -41.82 13.76
CA ALA A 229 29.90 -42.88 13.22
C ALA A 229 31.30 -42.90 13.83
N ALA A 230 31.86 -41.74 14.21
CA ALA A 230 33.14 -41.65 14.90
C ALA A 230 33.08 -42.13 16.36
N GLU A 231 31.97 -41.89 17.04
CA GLU A 231 31.72 -42.38 18.40
C GLU A 231 31.50 -43.89 18.42
N GLU A 232 30.68 -44.43 17.53
CA GLU A 232 30.49 -45.90 17.40
C GLU A 232 31.80 -46.61 17.09
N ARG A 233 32.66 -46.02 16.25
CA ARG A 233 33.95 -46.58 15.94
C ARG A 233 34.89 -46.61 17.15
N LYS A 234 34.83 -45.57 17.99
CA LYS A 234 35.62 -45.54 19.24
C LYS A 234 35.14 -46.62 20.23
N GLU A 235 33.84 -46.72 20.41
CA GLU A 235 33.23 -47.69 21.30
C GLU A 235 33.58 -49.14 20.88
N TYR A 236 33.55 -49.39 19.55
CA TYR A 236 33.96 -50.69 18.99
C TYR A 236 35.42 -51.01 19.23
N LEU A 237 36.31 -50.01 19.13
CA LEU A 237 37.75 -50.18 19.36
C LEU A 237 38.07 -50.40 20.86
N ASP A 238 37.34 -49.74 21.75
CA ASP A 238 37.51 -49.92 23.21
C ASP A 238 36.95 -51.25 23.70
N SER A 239 35.91 -51.79 23.09
CA SER A 239 35.35 -53.12 23.40
C SER A 239 36.23 -54.28 22.98
N LYS A 240 37.23 -54.05 22.12
CA LYS A 240 38.22 -55.07 21.66
C LYS A 240 39.53 -55.06 22.41
N LYS A 241 39.73 -54.17 23.37
CA LYS A 241 40.88 -54.13 24.28
C LYS A 241 40.55 -54.91 25.57
#